data_dec7d6bae76d38bd235cc15a053e26e4
#
_entry.id   dec7d6bae76d38bd235cc15a053e26e4
#
_cell.length_a   1.000
_cell.length_b   1.000
_cell.length_c   1.000
_cell.angle_alpha   90.00
_cell.angle_beta   90.00
_cell.angle_gamma   90.00
#
_symmetry.space_group_name_H-M   'P 1'
#
loop_
_entity.id
_entity.type
_entity.pdbx_description
1 polymer ?
#
loop_
_entity_poly.entity_id
_entity_poly.type
_entity_poly.pdbx_seq_one_letter_code
_entity_poly.pdbx_strand_id
1 'polypeptide(L)'
;MKKVIGIVLSAMMAISLTACSSTADNTAQTQSEAQTTAAVTSQAKGTEAKGTEEKQKPVKIGVSAPDLTNVFFIQIKEAMQKSLQNPEDELIIQDAGGDQNKQMNDVMDMINQGCDVICISAINSEGVRATLEACKEAGIPVIAFNTAVKNPELVQCTVVSDNLEAGKLCAQALAKALDGKGKVVEITYSTTEVCYNRQMGFEQEMKNYPGIEIIQTKDVEKPKSDYSQPIMVDFINANPVIDGVFTINDPTARGAIAALKEAGRLDKTKVVSVDGSDEGKGFIRSGEMVASAAQDPAGIGATCMESAYRLLSGKTIEEKVVVPMSIITEENVGQ
;
A
#
# COMPACT_ATOMS: atom_id res chain seq x y z
N MET A 1 -30.09 7.77 48.57
CA MET A 1 -30.32 9.05 49.25
C MET A 1 -29.42 10.10 48.64
N LYS A 2 -30.03 11.21 48.31
CA LYS A 2 -29.54 12.54 47.93
C LYS A 2 -28.93 12.71 46.52
N LYS A 3 -29.83 13.26 45.66
CA LYS A 3 -29.62 14.07 44.47
C LYS A 3 -28.89 15.38 44.83
N VAL A 4 -28.07 15.92 43.95
CA VAL A 4 -27.96 17.36 43.76
C VAL A 4 -27.87 17.66 42.26
N ILE A 5 -28.80 18.43 41.82
CA ILE A 5 -29.05 19.10 40.55
C ILE A 5 -28.31 20.44 40.60
N GLY A 6 -27.68 20.85 39.53
CA GLY A 6 -27.20 22.21 39.34
C GLY A 6 -27.31 22.60 37.88
N ILE A 7 -28.21 23.52 37.64
CA ILE A 7 -28.71 24.08 36.40
C ILE A 7 -28.10 25.48 36.17
N VAL A 8 -27.94 25.91 34.89
CA VAL A 8 -28.03 27.26 34.30
C VAL A 8 -26.77 28.09 34.34
N LEU A 9 -26.25 28.68 33.23
CA LEU A 9 -26.90 29.79 32.50
C LEU A 9 -26.22 30.10 31.17
N SER A 10 -27.05 30.41 30.19
CA SER A 10 -26.76 30.98 28.86
C SER A 10 -26.14 32.39 28.94
N ALA A 11 -25.38 32.78 27.94
CA ALA A 11 -25.34 34.15 27.46
C ALA A 11 -25.06 34.17 25.95
N MET A 12 -26.12 34.54 25.22
CA MET A 12 -26.08 35.11 23.86
C MET A 12 -25.49 36.51 23.91
N MET A 13 -24.67 36.87 22.91
CA MET A 13 -24.61 38.25 22.44
C MET A 13 -24.34 38.26 20.92
N ALA A 14 -25.34 38.67 20.19
CA ALA A 14 -25.31 39.12 18.81
C ALA A 14 -25.16 40.64 18.77
N ILE A 15 -24.73 41.20 17.67
CA ILE A 15 -24.84 42.59 17.15
C ILE A 15 -23.59 42.84 16.29
N SER A 16 -23.58 43.43 15.10
CA SER A 16 -24.54 43.73 14.01
C SER A 16 -23.76 44.14 12.77
N LEU A 17 -24.44 44.05 11.67
CA LEU A 17 -24.09 44.48 10.30
C LEU A 17 -23.59 45.93 10.21
N THR A 18 -22.70 46.17 9.24
CA THR A 18 -22.87 47.35 8.35
C THR A 18 -22.35 47.03 6.94
N ALA A 19 -23.22 47.17 5.99
CA ALA A 19 -22.97 47.16 4.55
C ALA A 19 -22.68 48.60 4.10
N CYS A 20 -21.86 48.76 3.07
CA CYS A 20 -22.01 49.84 2.10
C CYS A 20 -21.45 49.41 0.74
N SER A 21 -22.29 49.56 -0.23
CA SER A 21 -22.20 49.38 -1.67
C SER A 21 -21.59 50.61 -2.37
N SER A 22 -21.05 50.42 -3.56
CA SER A 22 -21.22 51.22 -4.80
C SER A 22 -20.30 50.65 -5.88
N THR A 23 -20.82 49.99 -6.85
CA THR A 23 -21.33 50.34 -8.21
C THR A 23 -20.39 51.15 -9.11
N ALA A 24 -20.33 50.60 -10.30
CA ALA A 24 -20.22 51.15 -11.65
C ALA A 24 -18.83 51.11 -12.29
N ASP A 25 -18.66 50.28 -13.28
CA ASP A 25 -19.00 50.37 -14.71
C ASP A 25 -17.97 51.20 -15.53
N ASN A 26 -17.31 50.67 -16.48
CA ASN A 26 -17.50 50.84 -17.91
C ASN A 26 -16.26 50.44 -18.75
N THR A 27 -16.50 49.48 -19.60
CA THR A 27 -16.28 49.43 -21.06
C THR A 27 -15.00 50.01 -21.72
N ALA A 28 -14.46 49.12 -22.53
CA ALA A 28 -14.17 49.24 -23.97
C ALA A 28 -12.77 49.62 -24.48
N GLN A 29 -12.28 48.70 -25.25
CA GLN A 29 -11.82 48.76 -26.65
C GLN A 29 -10.45 49.42 -26.95
N THR A 30 -9.61 48.64 -27.54
CA THR A 30 -9.24 48.42 -28.94
C THR A 30 -7.92 49.05 -29.41
N GLN A 31 -7.19 48.21 -30.15
CA GLN A 31 -6.24 48.45 -31.26
C GLN A 31 -4.83 48.97 -30.92
N SER A 32 -3.87 48.07 -31.23
CA SER A 32 -3.15 47.95 -32.52
C SER A 32 -2.11 49.06 -32.75
N GLU A 33 -0.90 48.69 -32.83
CA GLU A 33 -0.03 48.85 -34.01
C GLU A 33 1.46 48.65 -33.70
N ALA A 34 2.06 48.11 -34.65
CA ALA A 34 3.38 47.59 -34.88
C ALA A 34 4.49 48.65 -35.03
N GLN A 35 5.69 48.08 -35.19
CA GLN A 35 6.93 48.62 -35.77
C GLN A 35 7.92 49.22 -34.77
N THR A 36 9.21 49.00 -34.81
CA THR A 36 10.19 48.45 -35.74
C THR A 36 11.56 48.51 -35.08
N THR A 37 12.36 47.47 -35.26
CA THR A 37 13.85 47.45 -35.35
C THR A 37 14.72 48.39 -34.55
N ALA A 38 15.68 47.82 -33.78
CA ALA A 38 17.10 48.11 -33.90
C ALA A 38 17.95 46.99 -33.27
N ALA A 39 18.75 46.34 -34.07
CA ALA A 39 19.78 45.41 -33.68
C ALA A 39 20.91 46.12 -32.97
N VAL A 40 21.32 45.62 -31.79
CA VAL A 40 22.64 45.91 -31.24
C VAL A 40 23.29 44.56 -30.91
N THR A 41 24.26 44.22 -31.73
CA THR A 41 25.17 43.11 -31.56
C THR A 41 26.09 43.40 -30.39
N SER A 42 25.97 42.64 -29.32
CA SER A 42 26.99 42.58 -28.26
C SER A 42 27.39 41.11 -28.09
N GLN A 43 28.56 40.78 -28.59
CA GLN A 43 29.26 39.54 -28.33
C GLN A 43 29.66 39.48 -26.86
N ALA A 44 28.95 38.67 -26.08
CA ALA A 44 29.45 38.23 -24.80
C ALA A 44 29.94 36.78 -24.97
N LYS A 45 31.24 36.61 -24.81
CA LYS A 45 31.92 35.33 -24.69
C LYS A 45 31.27 34.52 -23.58
N GLY A 46 30.49 33.52 -23.96
CA GLY A 46 30.02 32.50 -23.04
C GLY A 46 31.20 31.63 -22.61
N THR A 47 31.59 31.79 -21.37
CA THR A 47 32.40 30.77 -20.68
C THR A 47 31.47 29.60 -20.38
N GLU A 48 31.59 28.54 -21.17
CA GLU A 48 30.99 27.24 -20.80
C GLU A 48 31.61 26.80 -19.48
N ALA A 49 30.85 26.95 -18.40
CA ALA A 49 31.13 26.24 -17.16
C ALA A 49 30.86 24.75 -17.45
N LYS A 50 31.91 24.02 -17.73
CA LYS A 50 31.92 22.56 -17.60
C LYS A 50 31.52 22.23 -16.17
N GLY A 51 30.25 21.91 -15.93
CA GLY A 51 29.82 21.25 -14.72
C GLY A 51 30.61 19.94 -14.65
N THR A 52 31.58 19.88 -13.77
CA THR A 52 32.11 18.60 -13.28
C THR A 52 30.94 17.91 -12.61
N GLU A 53 30.38 16.87 -13.26
CA GLU A 53 29.57 15.88 -12.60
C GLU A 53 30.47 15.28 -11.49
N GLU A 54 30.27 15.72 -10.24
CA GLU A 54 30.81 15.01 -9.11
C GLU A 54 30.22 13.59 -9.19
N LYS A 55 31.07 12.60 -9.49
CA LYS A 55 30.70 11.19 -9.41
C LYS A 55 30.18 10.97 -7.99
N GLN A 56 28.88 10.74 -7.85
CA GLN A 56 28.29 10.35 -6.56
C GLN A 56 29.05 9.11 -6.06
N LYS A 57 29.43 9.14 -4.79
CA LYS A 57 30.06 7.97 -4.13
C LYS A 57 29.08 6.80 -4.22
N PRO A 58 29.54 5.60 -4.59
CA PRO A 58 28.71 4.41 -4.55
C PRO A 58 28.04 4.24 -3.20
N VAL A 59 26.78 3.85 -3.20
CA VAL A 59 25.98 3.65 -2.00
C VAL A 59 25.67 2.17 -1.78
N LYS A 60 25.55 1.79 -0.52
CA LYS A 60 25.19 0.44 -0.11
C LYS A 60 23.81 0.45 0.52
N ILE A 61 22.82 -0.21 -0.11
CA ILE A 61 21.43 -0.24 0.28
C ILE A 61 21.08 -1.64 0.79
N GLY A 62 20.66 -1.75 2.06
CA GLY A 62 20.14 -2.99 2.62
C GLY A 62 18.66 -3.15 2.30
N VAL A 63 18.21 -4.37 2.02
CA VAL A 63 16.79 -4.73 1.84
C VAL A 63 16.46 -5.95 2.69
N SER A 64 15.61 -5.76 3.70
CA SER A 64 15.08 -6.85 4.52
C SER A 64 13.67 -7.19 4.07
N ALA A 65 13.54 -8.31 3.34
CA ALA A 65 12.27 -8.85 2.89
C ALA A 65 11.71 -9.85 3.92
N PRO A 66 10.39 -9.88 4.16
CA PRO A 66 9.81 -10.80 5.14
C PRO A 66 9.78 -12.26 4.65
N ASP A 67 9.53 -12.51 3.37
CA ASP A 67 9.44 -13.85 2.78
C ASP A 67 9.56 -13.79 1.26
N LEU A 68 10.71 -14.15 0.70
CA LEU A 68 10.96 -14.19 -0.75
C LEU A 68 10.40 -15.45 -1.44
N THR A 69 9.62 -16.29 -0.76
CA THR A 69 8.79 -17.29 -1.44
C THR A 69 7.50 -16.68 -1.99
N ASN A 70 7.13 -15.47 -1.54
CA ASN A 70 6.00 -14.72 -2.07
C ASN A 70 6.43 -13.88 -3.30
N VAL A 71 5.78 -14.12 -4.43
CA VAL A 71 6.05 -13.45 -5.72
C VAL A 71 5.96 -11.92 -5.62
N PHE A 72 5.08 -11.40 -4.77
CA PHE A 72 4.96 -9.97 -4.51
C PHE A 72 6.29 -9.33 -4.04
N PHE A 73 6.97 -9.95 -3.07
CA PHE A 73 8.26 -9.46 -2.59
C PHE A 73 9.40 -9.72 -3.58
N ILE A 74 9.29 -10.77 -4.41
CA ILE A 74 10.24 -10.98 -5.53
C ILE A 74 10.15 -9.83 -6.51
N GLN A 75 8.93 -9.40 -6.90
CA GLN A 75 8.72 -8.29 -7.83
C GLN A 75 9.20 -6.94 -7.27
N ILE A 76 8.99 -6.68 -5.96
CA ILE A 76 9.55 -5.50 -5.29
C ILE A 76 11.07 -5.52 -5.35
N LYS A 77 11.69 -6.64 -4.98
CA LYS A 77 13.15 -6.84 -5.05
C LYS A 77 13.69 -6.56 -6.45
N GLU A 78 13.07 -7.13 -7.48
CA GLU A 78 13.48 -6.93 -8.87
C GLU A 78 13.37 -5.48 -9.32
N ALA A 79 12.30 -4.78 -8.88
CA ALA A 79 12.13 -3.36 -9.15
C ALA A 79 13.21 -2.52 -8.46
N MET A 80 13.54 -2.84 -7.20
CA MET A 80 14.65 -2.20 -6.50
C MET A 80 15.97 -2.40 -7.21
N GLN A 81 16.27 -3.62 -7.66
CA GLN A 81 17.48 -3.93 -8.44
C GLN A 81 17.57 -3.14 -9.74
N LYS A 82 16.45 -3.00 -10.46
CA LYS A 82 16.36 -2.23 -11.71
C LYS A 82 16.48 -0.71 -11.48
N SER A 83 16.25 -0.24 -10.26
CA SER A 83 16.25 1.17 -9.88
C SER A 83 17.59 1.66 -9.33
N LEU A 84 18.63 0.83 -9.35
CA LEU A 84 19.99 1.26 -9.02
C LEU A 84 20.45 2.35 -10.00
N GLN A 85 20.97 3.47 -9.45
CA GLN A 85 21.34 4.64 -10.25
C GLN A 85 22.79 4.64 -10.72
N ASN A 86 23.68 3.94 -9.98
CA ASN A 86 25.08 3.83 -10.31
C ASN A 86 25.45 2.32 -10.42
N PRO A 87 26.20 1.88 -11.45
CA PRO A 87 26.64 0.51 -11.56
C PRO A 87 27.52 -0.01 -10.42
N GLU A 88 28.09 0.92 -9.64
CA GLU A 88 28.91 0.60 -8.46
C GLU A 88 28.09 0.55 -7.17
N ASP A 89 26.78 0.87 -7.21
CA ASP A 89 25.91 0.76 -6.04
C ASP A 89 25.67 -0.70 -5.68
N GLU A 90 25.65 -0.99 -4.39
CA GLU A 90 25.44 -2.35 -3.85
C GLU A 90 24.07 -2.49 -3.22
N LEU A 91 23.31 -3.52 -3.61
CA LEU A 91 22.03 -3.87 -3.03
C LEU A 91 22.14 -5.19 -2.26
N ILE A 92 22.13 -5.14 -0.92
CA ILE A 92 22.22 -6.31 -0.03
C ILE A 92 20.80 -6.74 0.33
N ILE A 93 20.39 -7.91 -0.12
CA ILE A 93 19.03 -8.41 0.06
C ILE A 93 19.05 -9.63 0.99
N GLN A 94 18.25 -9.58 2.06
CA GLN A 94 18.06 -10.68 3.00
C GLN A 94 16.59 -11.10 3.04
N ASP A 95 16.40 -12.42 3.06
CA ASP A 95 15.08 -13.05 3.21
C ASP A 95 14.91 -13.55 4.64
N ALA A 96 14.03 -12.94 5.40
CA ALA A 96 13.78 -13.34 6.77
C ALA A 96 12.99 -14.66 6.89
N GLY A 97 12.36 -15.14 5.81
CA GLY A 97 11.63 -16.41 5.79
C GLY A 97 10.45 -16.48 6.76
N GLY A 98 9.88 -15.31 7.12
CA GLY A 98 8.77 -15.21 8.09
C GLY A 98 9.21 -15.27 9.55
N ASP A 99 10.51 -15.23 9.85
CA ASP A 99 11.06 -15.27 11.21
C ASP A 99 11.53 -13.88 11.66
N GLN A 100 10.87 -13.33 12.68
CA GLN A 100 11.17 -12.01 13.24
C GLN A 100 12.58 -11.91 13.82
N ASN A 101 13.10 -12.98 14.45
CA ASN A 101 14.43 -12.98 15.02
C ASN A 101 15.49 -13.02 13.90
N LYS A 102 15.22 -13.80 12.85
CA LYS A 102 16.07 -13.80 11.66
C LYS A 102 16.09 -12.41 11.02
N GLN A 103 14.92 -11.76 10.88
CA GLN A 103 14.85 -10.39 10.35
C GLN A 103 15.74 -9.42 11.13
N MET A 104 15.71 -9.48 12.46
CA MET A 104 16.58 -8.66 13.31
C MET A 104 18.06 -8.96 13.06
N ASN A 105 18.47 -10.24 13.02
CA ASN A 105 19.85 -10.63 12.78
C ASN A 105 20.33 -10.19 11.38
N ASP A 106 19.49 -10.37 10.36
CA ASP A 106 19.78 -9.94 8.99
C ASP A 106 20.05 -8.43 8.93
N VAL A 107 19.26 -7.63 9.65
CA VAL A 107 19.44 -6.16 9.73
C VAL A 107 20.72 -5.80 10.50
N MET A 108 21.04 -6.51 11.60
CA MET A 108 22.34 -6.32 12.30
C MET A 108 23.52 -6.61 11.39
N ASP A 109 23.43 -7.63 10.54
CA ASP A 109 24.47 -7.95 9.54
C ASP A 109 24.59 -6.83 8.49
N MET A 110 23.48 -6.22 8.03
CA MET A 110 23.50 -5.07 7.12
C MET A 110 24.16 -3.84 7.79
N ILE A 111 23.86 -3.59 9.06
CA ILE A 111 24.52 -2.52 9.84
C ILE A 111 26.03 -2.76 9.88
N ASN A 112 26.46 -3.98 10.21
CA ASN A 112 27.89 -4.36 10.28
C ASN A 112 28.60 -4.28 8.92
N GLN A 113 27.88 -4.51 7.83
CA GLN A 113 28.38 -4.39 6.46
C GLN A 113 28.45 -2.92 5.98
N GLY A 114 27.97 -1.97 6.80
CA GLY A 114 28.03 -0.54 6.53
C GLY A 114 27.05 -0.11 5.43
N CYS A 115 25.82 -0.59 5.48
CA CYS A 115 24.75 -0.04 4.64
C CYS A 115 24.52 1.45 4.95
N ASP A 116 24.36 2.26 3.90
CA ASP A 116 24.07 3.70 4.03
C ASP A 116 22.58 3.96 4.31
N VAL A 117 21.69 3.04 3.94
CA VAL A 117 20.24 3.04 4.20
C VAL A 117 19.71 1.62 4.22
N ILE A 118 18.66 1.35 4.98
CA ILE A 118 17.99 0.05 5.02
C ILE A 118 16.51 0.21 4.66
N CYS A 119 16.06 -0.54 3.64
CA CYS A 119 14.65 -0.72 3.30
C CYS A 119 14.13 -1.98 4.00
N ILE A 120 13.06 -1.90 4.78
CA ILE A 120 12.51 -3.02 5.56
C ILE A 120 11.01 -3.17 5.36
N SER A 121 10.55 -4.38 5.08
CA SER A 121 9.13 -4.75 5.24
C SER A 121 8.99 -5.60 6.50
N ALA A 122 8.38 -5.02 7.53
CA ALA A 122 8.29 -5.66 8.84
C ALA A 122 7.40 -6.91 8.79
N ILE A 123 7.87 -8.02 9.38
CA ILE A 123 7.06 -9.23 9.59
C ILE A 123 5.96 -8.95 10.62
N ASN A 124 6.30 -8.20 11.66
CA ASN A 124 5.36 -7.74 12.68
C ASN A 124 5.57 -6.25 12.93
N SER A 125 4.51 -5.45 12.78
CA SER A 125 4.57 -3.98 12.88
C SER A 125 5.04 -3.47 14.24
N GLU A 126 4.79 -4.21 15.31
CA GLU A 126 5.20 -3.88 16.69
C GLU A 126 6.54 -4.54 17.06
N GLY A 127 6.72 -5.81 16.68
CA GLY A 127 7.92 -6.59 16.99
C GLY A 127 9.20 -6.10 16.32
N VAL A 128 9.10 -5.30 15.26
CA VAL A 128 10.25 -4.73 14.54
C VAL A 128 10.95 -3.59 15.29
N ARG A 129 10.37 -3.08 16.39
CA ARG A 129 10.86 -1.91 17.11
C ARG A 129 12.35 -1.99 17.49
N ALA A 130 12.78 -3.09 18.11
CA ALA A 130 14.18 -3.25 18.53
C ALA A 130 15.14 -3.21 17.33
N THR A 131 14.73 -3.75 16.17
CA THR A 131 15.49 -3.69 14.93
C THR A 131 15.66 -2.24 14.43
N LEU A 132 14.58 -1.45 14.48
CA LEU A 132 14.60 -0.03 14.09
C LEU A 132 15.43 0.83 15.04
N GLU A 133 15.37 0.55 16.36
CA GLU A 133 16.20 1.21 17.37
C GLU A 133 17.70 0.94 17.10
N ALA A 134 18.07 -0.30 16.75
CA ALA A 134 19.46 -0.64 16.40
C ALA A 134 19.94 0.14 15.14
N CYS A 135 19.10 0.29 14.10
CA CYS A 135 19.44 1.13 12.96
C CYS A 135 19.65 2.58 13.36
N LYS A 136 18.78 3.13 14.22
CA LYS A 136 18.88 4.50 14.71
C LYS A 136 20.15 4.72 15.53
N GLU A 137 20.52 3.78 16.42
CA GLU A 137 21.75 3.83 17.20
C GLU A 137 23.00 3.78 16.32
N ALA A 138 22.94 3.03 15.22
CA ALA A 138 23.99 2.96 14.20
C ALA A 138 24.02 4.21 13.27
N GLY A 139 23.02 5.10 13.36
CA GLY A 139 22.89 6.26 12.48
C GLY A 139 22.47 5.93 11.05
N ILE A 140 21.91 4.73 10.83
CA ILE A 140 21.46 4.27 9.51
C ILE A 140 19.97 4.59 9.34
N PRO A 141 19.59 5.41 8.35
CA PRO A 141 18.20 5.73 8.07
C PRO A 141 17.45 4.49 7.54
N VAL A 142 16.15 4.43 7.85
CA VAL A 142 15.29 3.31 7.47
C VAL A 142 14.11 3.79 6.63
N ILE A 143 13.81 3.07 5.54
CA ILE A 143 12.59 3.20 4.76
C ILE A 143 11.75 1.94 4.98
N ALA A 144 10.58 2.08 5.60
CA ALA A 144 9.63 0.99 5.70
C ALA A 144 8.87 0.85 4.38
N PHE A 145 8.65 -0.38 3.93
CA PHE A 145 7.82 -0.61 2.75
C PHE A 145 6.79 -1.72 2.98
N ASN A 146 5.69 -1.66 2.23
CA ASN A 146 4.55 -2.57 2.29
C ASN A 146 3.84 -2.60 3.66
N THR A 147 4.55 -2.85 4.76
CA THR A 147 4.00 -2.89 6.12
C THR A 147 4.43 -1.64 6.89
N ALA A 148 3.46 -0.84 7.33
CA ALA A 148 3.73 0.28 8.24
C ALA A 148 4.14 -0.24 9.62
N VAL A 149 5.02 0.50 10.29
CA VAL A 149 5.52 0.16 11.63
C VAL A 149 4.76 0.94 12.70
N LYS A 150 4.66 0.38 13.92
CA LYS A 150 3.99 1.04 15.06
C LYS A 150 4.77 2.25 15.60
N ASN A 151 6.05 2.36 15.27
CA ASN A 151 6.95 3.42 15.68
C ASN A 151 7.41 4.22 14.45
N PRO A 152 6.55 5.05 13.84
CA PRO A 152 6.88 5.79 12.62
C PRO A 152 8.02 6.79 12.82
N GLU A 153 8.29 7.24 14.06
CA GLU A 153 9.42 8.10 14.40
C GLU A 153 10.80 7.44 14.28
N LEU A 154 10.84 6.13 14.04
CA LEU A 154 12.07 5.36 13.82
C LEU A 154 12.38 5.13 12.33
N VAL A 155 11.51 5.57 11.43
CA VAL A 155 11.70 5.47 9.98
C VAL A 155 11.60 6.83 9.32
N GLN A 156 12.30 7.03 8.22
CA GLN A 156 12.29 8.29 7.47
C GLN A 156 11.16 8.38 6.46
N CYS A 157 10.71 7.22 5.97
CA CYS A 157 9.59 7.13 5.02
C CYS A 157 8.91 5.77 5.19
N THR A 158 7.60 5.74 4.89
CA THR A 158 6.83 4.51 4.75
C THR A 158 6.17 4.47 3.38
N VAL A 159 6.52 3.50 2.54
CA VAL A 159 5.96 3.29 1.19
C VAL A 159 4.96 2.14 1.25
N VAL A 160 3.67 2.43 1.10
CA VAL A 160 2.58 1.44 1.25
C VAL A 160 1.58 1.53 0.11
N SER A 161 0.87 0.43 -0.14
CA SER A 161 -0.36 0.46 -0.94
C SER A 161 -1.53 0.98 -0.10
N ASP A 162 -2.58 1.51 -0.75
CA ASP A 162 -3.85 1.84 -0.08
C ASP A 162 -4.64 0.58 0.26
N ASN A 163 -4.27 -0.06 1.36
CA ASN A 163 -4.88 -1.33 1.76
C ASN A 163 -6.34 -1.19 2.22
N LEU A 164 -6.77 -0.01 2.66
CA LEU A 164 -8.18 0.24 2.97
C LEU A 164 -9.00 0.27 1.67
N GLU A 165 -8.49 0.95 0.64
CA GLU A 165 -9.10 0.99 -0.68
C GLU A 165 -9.11 -0.40 -1.33
N ALA A 166 -8.06 -1.21 -1.16
CA ALA A 166 -8.04 -2.60 -1.64
C ALA A 166 -9.23 -3.41 -1.13
N GLY A 167 -9.51 -3.33 0.18
CA GLY A 167 -10.68 -3.98 0.78
C GLY A 167 -12.00 -3.48 0.21
N LYS A 168 -12.15 -2.16 0.06
CA LYS A 168 -13.35 -1.56 -0.55
C LYS A 168 -13.56 -2.02 -2.00
N LEU A 169 -12.51 -2.01 -2.81
CA LEU A 169 -12.57 -2.48 -4.19
C LEU A 169 -13.03 -3.94 -4.29
N CYS A 170 -12.52 -4.80 -3.40
CA CYS A 170 -12.95 -6.19 -3.29
C CYS A 170 -14.44 -6.31 -2.90
N ALA A 171 -14.88 -5.51 -1.91
CA ALA A 171 -16.28 -5.50 -1.46
C ALA A 171 -17.23 -5.07 -2.57
N GLN A 172 -16.90 -4.01 -3.31
CA GLN A 172 -17.67 -3.52 -4.45
C GLN A 172 -17.77 -4.57 -5.57
N ALA A 173 -16.64 -5.21 -5.90
CA ALA A 173 -16.61 -6.26 -6.91
C ALA A 173 -17.45 -7.47 -6.50
N LEU A 174 -17.34 -7.91 -5.22
CA LEU A 174 -18.11 -9.03 -4.71
C LEU A 174 -19.60 -8.70 -4.66
N ALA A 175 -19.97 -7.53 -4.15
CA ALA A 175 -21.35 -7.09 -4.09
C ALA A 175 -22.01 -7.01 -5.48
N LYS A 176 -21.28 -6.50 -6.49
CA LYS A 176 -21.71 -6.52 -7.89
C LYS A 176 -21.96 -7.96 -8.38
N ALA A 177 -21.04 -8.88 -8.09
CA ALA A 177 -21.13 -10.28 -8.53
C ALA A 177 -22.24 -11.07 -7.82
N LEU A 178 -22.70 -10.60 -6.65
CA LEU A 178 -23.78 -11.19 -5.85
C LEU A 178 -25.13 -10.48 -6.03
N ASP A 179 -25.23 -9.51 -6.94
CA ASP A 179 -26.43 -8.68 -7.10
C ASP A 179 -26.91 -8.06 -5.76
N GLY A 180 -25.96 -7.69 -4.90
CA GLY A 180 -26.17 -7.02 -3.61
C GLY A 180 -26.78 -7.88 -2.51
N LYS A 181 -26.78 -9.21 -2.61
CA LYS A 181 -27.34 -10.12 -1.59
C LYS A 181 -26.59 -11.44 -1.52
N GLY A 182 -26.45 -12.00 -0.31
CA GLY A 182 -25.82 -13.32 -0.12
C GLY A 182 -25.10 -13.43 1.21
N LYS A 183 -24.54 -14.62 1.46
CA LYS A 183 -23.75 -14.96 2.64
C LYS A 183 -22.28 -15.05 2.28
N VAL A 184 -21.46 -14.26 2.97
CA VAL A 184 -20.04 -14.11 2.69
C VAL A 184 -19.23 -14.61 3.88
N VAL A 185 -18.11 -15.26 3.62
CA VAL A 185 -17.09 -15.60 4.61
C VAL A 185 -15.78 -14.88 4.31
N GLU A 186 -14.99 -14.64 5.34
CA GLU A 186 -13.71 -13.95 5.23
C GLU A 186 -12.58 -14.83 5.77
N ILE A 187 -11.49 -14.93 5.00
CA ILE A 187 -10.24 -15.53 5.44
C ILE A 187 -9.22 -14.40 5.54
N THR A 188 -8.87 -14.04 6.78
CA THR A 188 -8.16 -12.81 7.13
C THR A 188 -6.79 -13.09 7.75
N TYR A 189 -6.05 -12.03 8.05
CA TYR A 189 -4.77 -12.09 8.77
C TYR A 189 -4.52 -10.76 9.47
N SER A 190 -5.05 -10.58 10.67
CA SER A 190 -5.05 -9.32 11.40
C SER A 190 -3.70 -8.95 12.06
N THR A 191 -2.70 -9.84 11.98
CA THR A 191 -1.37 -9.63 12.61
C THR A 191 -0.60 -8.45 12.03
N THR A 192 -0.83 -8.10 10.75
CA THR A 192 -0.21 -6.95 10.10
C THR A 192 -1.24 -5.86 9.84
N GLU A 193 -0.82 -4.59 9.95
CA GLU A 193 -1.68 -3.45 9.62
C GLU A 193 -2.20 -3.50 8.17
N VAL A 194 -1.38 -3.97 7.24
CA VAL A 194 -1.74 -4.19 5.83
C VAL A 194 -3.00 -5.02 5.69
N CYS A 195 -2.97 -6.23 6.26
CA CYS A 195 -4.08 -7.17 6.14
C CYS A 195 -5.29 -6.74 6.97
N TYR A 196 -5.07 -6.16 8.15
CA TYR A 196 -6.12 -5.56 8.95
C TYR A 196 -6.87 -4.44 8.19
N ASN A 197 -6.13 -3.55 7.51
CA ASN A 197 -6.75 -2.48 6.72
C ASN A 197 -7.53 -3.03 5.52
N ARG A 198 -7.08 -4.12 4.86
CA ARG A 198 -7.85 -4.80 3.81
C ARG A 198 -9.18 -5.32 4.33
N GLN A 199 -9.16 -6.02 5.47
CA GLN A 199 -10.37 -6.48 6.15
C GLN A 199 -11.29 -5.31 6.52
N MET A 200 -10.75 -4.28 7.19
CA MET A 200 -11.52 -3.11 7.59
C MET A 200 -12.16 -2.39 6.40
N GLY A 201 -11.44 -2.24 5.31
CA GLY A 201 -11.97 -1.65 4.07
C GLY A 201 -13.12 -2.47 3.49
N PHE A 202 -12.96 -3.79 3.46
CA PHE A 202 -14.00 -4.71 3.00
C PHE A 202 -15.26 -4.64 3.88
N GLU A 203 -15.11 -4.80 5.19
CA GLU A 203 -16.24 -4.76 6.14
C GLU A 203 -16.96 -3.40 6.18
N GLN A 204 -16.21 -2.29 6.06
CA GLN A 204 -16.80 -0.94 6.01
C GLN A 204 -17.63 -0.75 4.75
N GLU A 205 -17.13 -1.16 3.59
CA GLU A 205 -17.84 -1.04 2.33
C GLU A 205 -19.05 -1.97 2.27
N MET A 206 -18.96 -3.19 2.83
CA MET A 206 -20.08 -4.13 2.88
C MET A 206 -21.31 -3.58 3.61
N LYS A 207 -21.15 -2.62 4.51
CA LYS A 207 -22.30 -1.94 5.17
C LYS A 207 -23.20 -1.19 4.20
N ASN A 208 -22.68 -0.86 3.00
CA ASN A 208 -23.48 -0.23 1.94
C ASN A 208 -24.38 -1.24 1.21
N TYR A 209 -24.23 -2.54 1.48
CA TYR A 209 -24.95 -3.64 0.84
C TYR A 209 -25.72 -4.46 1.89
N PRO A 210 -26.84 -3.95 2.43
CA PRO A 210 -27.55 -4.58 3.57
C PRO A 210 -28.15 -5.97 3.24
N GLY A 211 -28.17 -6.37 1.98
CA GLY A 211 -28.58 -7.72 1.56
C GLY A 211 -27.44 -8.75 1.65
N ILE A 212 -26.19 -8.30 1.91
CA ILE A 212 -25.03 -9.18 2.10
C ILE A 212 -24.72 -9.32 3.58
N GLU A 213 -24.60 -10.55 4.05
CA GLU A 213 -24.25 -10.90 5.43
C GLU A 213 -22.87 -11.55 5.49
N ILE A 214 -21.96 -10.98 6.27
CA ILE A 214 -20.69 -11.62 6.63
C ILE A 214 -21.01 -12.61 7.76
N ILE A 215 -21.08 -13.90 7.44
CA ILE A 215 -21.53 -14.94 8.37
C ILE A 215 -20.39 -15.53 9.21
N GLN A 216 -19.15 -15.45 8.73
CA GLN A 216 -18.00 -15.99 9.44
C GLN A 216 -16.70 -15.34 8.97
N THR A 217 -15.80 -15.05 9.93
CA THR A 217 -14.47 -14.50 9.68
C THR A 217 -13.46 -15.33 10.47
N LYS A 218 -12.31 -15.67 9.84
CA LYS A 218 -11.23 -16.38 10.53
C LYS A 218 -9.87 -15.98 10.01
N ASP A 219 -8.95 -15.70 10.94
CA ASP A 219 -7.54 -15.44 10.62
C ASP A 219 -6.82 -16.75 10.26
N VAL A 220 -5.96 -16.68 9.25
CA VAL A 220 -4.95 -17.71 8.98
C VAL A 220 -3.76 -17.52 9.92
N GLU A 221 -3.05 -18.61 10.23
CA GLU A 221 -1.78 -18.52 10.95
C GLU A 221 -0.68 -17.87 10.10
N LYS A 222 -0.66 -18.17 8.79
CA LYS A 222 0.20 -17.57 7.77
C LYS A 222 -0.59 -17.30 6.50
N PRO A 223 -0.33 -16.20 5.78
CA PRO A 223 -1.10 -15.83 4.58
C PRO A 223 -0.70 -16.67 3.35
N LYS A 224 -0.90 -17.97 3.45
CA LYS A 224 -0.53 -19.00 2.44
C LYS A 224 -1.66 -20.01 2.26
N SER A 225 -1.70 -20.67 1.10
CA SER A 225 -2.76 -21.61 0.71
C SER A 225 -2.93 -22.79 1.69
N ASP A 226 -1.83 -23.34 2.19
CA ASP A 226 -1.88 -24.51 3.09
C ASP A 226 -2.58 -24.20 4.42
N TYR A 227 -2.61 -22.93 4.80
CA TYR A 227 -3.32 -22.47 6.02
C TYR A 227 -4.75 -22.01 5.73
N SER A 228 -5.06 -21.57 4.52
CA SER A 228 -6.42 -21.12 4.15
C SER A 228 -7.33 -22.26 3.70
N GLN A 229 -6.78 -23.29 3.03
CA GLN A 229 -7.58 -24.43 2.58
C GLN A 229 -8.33 -25.13 3.72
N PRO A 230 -7.70 -25.50 4.87
CA PRO A 230 -8.42 -26.10 6.00
C PRO A 230 -9.53 -25.18 6.55
N ILE A 231 -9.28 -23.87 6.63
CA ILE A 231 -10.27 -22.89 7.09
C ILE A 231 -11.49 -22.88 6.17
N MET A 232 -11.26 -22.89 4.85
CA MET A 232 -12.37 -22.93 3.89
C MET A 232 -13.14 -24.25 3.97
N VAL A 233 -12.48 -25.37 4.21
CA VAL A 233 -13.14 -26.68 4.47
C VAL A 233 -14.04 -26.58 5.72
N ASP A 234 -13.55 -25.96 6.81
CA ASP A 234 -14.34 -25.74 8.03
C ASP A 234 -15.57 -24.87 7.73
N PHE A 235 -15.42 -23.79 6.97
CA PHE A 235 -16.52 -22.92 6.55
C PHE A 235 -17.56 -23.67 5.71
N ILE A 236 -17.12 -24.50 4.76
CA ILE A 236 -17.98 -25.34 3.91
C ILE A 236 -18.80 -26.31 4.74
N ASN A 237 -18.18 -26.93 5.74
CA ASN A 237 -18.83 -27.89 6.63
C ASN A 237 -19.83 -27.22 7.57
N ALA A 238 -19.53 -26.02 8.04
CA ALA A 238 -20.38 -25.29 8.97
C ALA A 238 -21.57 -24.59 8.29
N ASN A 239 -21.44 -24.25 7.01
CA ASN A 239 -22.41 -23.41 6.30
C ASN A 239 -22.91 -24.09 5.04
N PRO A 240 -24.22 -24.44 4.97
CA PRO A 240 -24.79 -25.06 3.77
C PRO A 240 -24.80 -24.12 2.56
N VAL A 241 -24.78 -22.78 2.80
CA VAL A 241 -24.75 -21.74 1.76
C VAL A 241 -23.61 -20.77 2.07
N ILE A 242 -22.72 -20.60 1.08
CA ILE A 242 -21.69 -19.58 1.04
C ILE A 242 -21.73 -19.02 -0.39
N ASP A 243 -22.17 -17.76 -0.53
CA ASP A 243 -22.31 -17.12 -1.84
C ASP A 243 -21.03 -16.37 -2.24
N GLY A 244 -20.24 -15.92 -1.24
CA GLY A 244 -19.01 -15.21 -1.49
C GLY A 244 -17.91 -15.49 -0.47
N VAL A 245 -16.66 -15.28 -0.90
CA VAL A 245 -15.45 -15.38 -0.07
C VAL A 245 -14.57 -14.18 -0.33
N PHE A 246 -14.16 -13.50 0.72
CA PHE A 246 -13.07 -12.54 0.70
C PHE A 246 -11.81 -13.18 1.28
N THR A 247 -10.67 -12.99 0.60
CA THR A 247 -9.36 -13.41 1.08
C THR A 247 -8.37 -12.25 1.03
N ILE A 248 -7.49 -12.19 2.02
CA ILE A 248 -6.58 -11.04 2.19
C ILE A 248 -5.48 -10.96 1.15
N ASN A 249 -5.19 -12.04 0.43
CA ASN A 249 -4.22 -12.08 -0.67
C ASN A 249 -4.44 -13.30 -1.59
N ASP A 250 -3.85 -13.28 -2.79
CA ASP A 250 -4.01 -14.32 -3.79
C ASP A 250 -3.50 -15.71 -3.33
N PRO A 251 -2.38 -15.85 -2.59
CA PRO A 251 -2.00 -17.14 -2.01
C PRO A 251 -3.06 -17.73 -1.08
N THR A 252 -3.78 -16.90 -0.33
CA THR A 252 -4.90 -17.32 0.52
C THR A 252 -6.11 -17.72 -0.33
N ALA A 253 -6.39 -16.97 -1.42
CA ALA A 253 -7.44 -17.30 -2.38
C ALA A 253 -7.22 -18.68 -3.02
N ARG A 254 -5.98 -19.03 -3.37
CA ARG A 254 -5.64 -20.34 -3.92
C ARG A 254 -6.14 -21.49 -3.02
N GLY A 255 -5.91 -21.40 -1.71
CA GLY A 255 -6.38 -22.42 -0.77
C GLY A 255 -7.90 -22.48 -0.66
N ALA A 256 -8.56 -21.31 -0.62
CA ALA A 256 -10.02 -21.24 -0.61
C ALA A 256 -10.64 -21.83 -1.89
N ILE A 257 -10.10 -21.49 -3.06
CA ILE A 257 -10.52 -22.00 -4.36
C ILE A 257 -10.34 -23.53 -4.42
N ALA A 258 -9.20 -24.05 -3.95
CA ALA A 258 -8.95 -25.49 -3.92
C ALA A 258 -10.02 -26.23 -3.09
N ALA A 259 -10.33 -25.77 -1.88
CA ALA A 259 -11.36 -26.36 -1.04
C ALA A 259 -12.76 -26.28 -1.67
N LEU A 260 -13.08 -25.15 -2.32
CA LEU A 260 -14.37 -24.99 -3.04
C LEU A 260 -14.49 -25.95 -4.23
N LYS A 261 -13.39 -26.16 -4.98
CA LYS A 261 -13.34 -27.14 -6.09
C LYS A 261 -13.56 -28.56 -5.59
N GLU A 262 -12.84 -28.97 -4.55
CA GLU A 262 -12.95 -30.31 -3.94
C GLU A 262 -14.38 -30.58 -3.43
N ALA A 263 -15.03 -29.55 -2.91
CA ALA A 263 -16.42 -29.64 -2.45
C ALA A 263 -17.48 -29.50 -3.56
N GLY A 264 -17.08 -29.23 -4.82
CA GLY A 264 -18.00 -28.97 -5.93
C GLY A 264 -18.87 -27.73 -5.75
N ARG A 265 -18.34 -26.68 -5.08
CA ARG A 265 -19.08 -25.47 -4.74
C ARG A 265 -18.56 -24.19 -5.41
N LEU A 266 -17.45 -24.28 -6.14
CA LEU A 266 -16.81 -23.08 -6.74
C LEU A 266 -17.70 -22.36 -7.75
N ASP A 267 -18.49 -23.07 -8.53
CA ASP A 267 -19.45 -22.52 -9.51
C ASP A 267 -20.54 -21.65 -8.85
N LYS A 268 -20.82 -21.87 -7.57
CA LYS A 268 -21.86 -21.18 -6.78
C LYS A 268 -21.30 -20.14 -5.81
N THR A 269 -19.98 -20.09 -5.63
CA THR A 269 -19.34 -19.22 -4.65
C THR A 269 -18.40 -18.24 -5.37
N LYS A 270 -18.62 -16.94 -5.19
CA LYS A 270 -17.81 -15.89 -5.77
C LYS A 270 -16.60 -15.58 -4.89
N VAL A 271 -15.40 -15.60 -5.44
CA VAL A 271 -14.16 -15.33 -4.68
C VAL A 271 -13.59 -14.00 -5.11
N VAL A 272 -13.16 -13.18 -4.15
CA VAL A 272 -12.38 -11.95 -4.37
C VAL A 272 -11.16 -11.95 -3.48
N SER A 273 -10.09 -11.30 -3.93
CA SER A 273 -8.80 -11.29 -3.27
C SER A 273 -8.03 -9.98 -3.47
N VAL A 274 -6.83 -9.91 -2.92
CA VAL A 274 -5.89 -8.81 -3.09
C VAL A 274 -4.56 -9.37 -3.59
N ASP A 275 -3.79 -8.61 -4.30
CA ASP A 275 -2.45 -8.61 -4.85
C ASP A 275 -2.47 -8.36 -6.37
N GLY A 276 -3.42 -8.91 -7.13
CA GLY A 276 -3.44 -8.84 -8.59
C GLY A 276 -2.25 -9.57 -9.22
N SER A 277 -1.78 -10.63 -8.56
CA SER A 277 -0.66 -11.45 -9.01
C SER A 277 -0.96 -12.19 -10.32
N ASP A 278 0.06 -12.71 -11.00
CA ASP A 278 -0.15 -13.52 -12.21
C ASP A 278 -1.01 -14.77 -11.93
N GLU A 279 -0.89 -15.35 -10.74
CA GLU A 279 -1.74 -16.45 -10.29
C GLU A 279 -3.18 -15.97 -10.10
N GLY A 280 -3.40 -14.84 -9.40
CA GLY A 280 -4.71 -14.22 -9.24
C GLY A 280 -5.37 -13.87 -10.57
N LYS A 281 -4.60 -13.28 -11.50
CA LYS A 281 -5.03 -13.05 -12.89
C LYS A 281 -5.40 -14.38 -13.60
N GLY A 282 -4.67 -15.46 -13.33
CA GLY A 282 -4.98 -16.80 -13.82
C GLY A 282 -6.35 -17.28 -13.36
N PHE A 283 -6.67 -17.14 -12.07
CA PHE A 283 -7.97 -17.49 -11.51
C PHE A 283 -9.11 -16.63 -12.06
N ILE A 284 -8.86 -15.35 -12.35
CA ILE A 284 -9.86 -14.48 -12.97
C ILE A 284 -10.13 -14.95 -14.42
N ARG A 285 -9.06 -15.21 -15.20
CA ARG A 285 -9.22 -15.69 -16.60
C ARG A 285 -9.95 -17.04 -16.69
N SER A 286 -9.77 -17.92 -15.69
CA SER A 286 -10.47 -19.20 -15.65
C SER A 286 -11.88 -19.13 -15.04
N GLY A 287 -12.32 -17.94 -14.59
CA GLY A 287 -13.64 -17.75 -13.96
C GLY A 287 -13.71 -18.29 -12.51
N GLU A 288 -12.57 -18.65 -11.92
CA GLU A 288 -12.48 -19.19 -10.55
C GLU A 288 -12.48 -18.09 -9.48
N MET A 289 -12.13 -16.87 -9.87
CA MET A 289 -12.15 -15.67 -9.05
C MET A 289 -12.78 -14.51 -9.81
N VAL A 290 -13.55 -13.69 -9.13
CA VAL A 290 -14.27 -12.55 -9.72
C VAL A 290 -13.35 -11.37 -9.92
N ALA A 291 -12.53 -11.07 -8.90
CA ALA A 291 -11.65 -9.91 -8.91
C ALA A 291 -10.50 -10.06 -7.90
N SER A 292 -9.40 -9.37 -8.19
CA SER A 292 -8.31 -9.13 -7.26
C SER A 292 -7.94 -7.66 -7.25
N ALA A 293 -7.91 -7.04 -6.07
CA ALA A 293 -7.40 -5.68 -5.93
C ALA A 293 -5.88 -5.71 -6.09
N ALA A 294 -5.39 -5.09 -7.16
CA ALA A 294 -3.99 -5.17 -7.56
C ALA A 294 -3.14 -4.13 -6.85
N GLN A 295 -2.05 -4.60 -6.27
CA GLN A 295 -0.93 -3.78 -5.83
C GLN A 295 0.02 -3.49 -7.01
N ASP A 296 0.85 -2.45 -6.85
CA ASP A 296 1.96 -2.18 -7.76
C ASP A 296 3.31 -2.45 -7.06
N PRO A 297 3.79 -3.70 -7.02
CA PRO A 297 5.06 -4.04 -6.40
C PRO A 297 6.25 -3.35 -7.10
N ALA A 298 6.15 -3.12 -8.41
CA ALA A 298 7.19 -2.41 -9.15
C ALA A 298 7.25 -0.94 -8.73
N GLY A 299 6.11 -0.28 -8.60
CA GLY A 299 6.00 1.09 -8.08
C GLY A 299 6.49 1.20 -6.63
N ILE A 300 6.16 0.23 -5.76
CA ILE A 300 6.67 0.20 -4.38
C ILE A 300 8.20 0.13 -4.39
N GLY A 301 8.80 -0.80 -5.15
CA GLY A 301 10.25 -0.96 -5.22
C GLY A 301 10.95 0.29 -5.76
N ALA A 302 10.45 0.86 -6.85
CA ALA A 302 10.99 2.07 -7.46
C ALA A 302 10.91 3.27 -6.50
N THR A 303 9.77 3.46 -5.82
CA THR A 303 9.55 4.55 -4.85
C THR A 303 10.48 4.42 -3.63
N CYS A 304 10.71 3.20 -3.13
CA CYS A 304 11.67 2.96 -2.05
C CYS A 304 13.08 3.39 -2.46
N MET A 305 13.53 3.01 -3.66
CA MET A 305 14.85 3.37 -4.15
C MET A 305 14.98 4.87 -4.42
N GLU A 306 13.97 5.51 -5.01
CA GLU A 306 13.94 6.96 -5.16
C GLU A 306 14.07 7.67 -3.82
N SER A 307 13.27 7.23 -2.82
CA SER A 307 13.31 7.79 -1.46
C SER A 307 14.68 7.59 -0.81
N ALA A 308 15.31 6.43 -0.99
CA ALA A 308 16.67 6.14 -0.50
C ALA A 308 17.71 7.09 -1.11
N TYR A 309 17.76 7.23 -2.43
CA TYR A 309 18.70 8.14 -3.10
C TYR A 309 18.48 9.60 -2.75
N ARG A 310 17.21 10.05 -2.66
CA ARG A 310 16.89 11.40 -2.23
C ARG A 310 17.39 11.67 -0.81
N LEU A 311 17.16 10.74 0.10
CA LEU A 311 17.59 10.83 1.49
C LEU A 311 19.12 10.90 1.60
N LEU A 312 19.83 9.99 0.93
CA LEU A 312 21.30 9.95 0.92
C LEU A 312 21.93 11.17 0.26
N SER A 313 21.23 11.82 -0.67
CA SER A 313 21.64 13.11 -1.26
C SER A 313 21.25 14.34 -0.44
N GLY A 314 20.73 14.17 0.79
CA GLY A 314 20.33 15.26 1.69
C GLY A 314 19.05 15.98 1.27
N LYS A 315 18.25 15.40 0.37
CA LYS A 315 16.98 15.96 -0.08
C LYS A 315 15.86 15.55 0.88
N THR A 316 14.86 16.43 1.01
CA THR A 316 13.64 16.13 1.75
C THR A 316 12.86 15.02 1.06
N ILE A 317 12.33 14.08 1.84
CA ILE A 317 11.41 13.02 1.43
C ILE A 317 10.10 13.12 2.19
N GLU A 318 9.04 12.53 1.68
CA GLU A 318 7.76 12.42 2.36
C GLU A 318 7.84 11.34 3.45
N GLU A 319 7.19 11.56 4.59
CA GLU A 319 7.12 10.58 5.68
C GLU A 319 6.30 9.33 5.28
N LYS A 320 5.35 9.51 4.35
CA LYS A 320 4.51 8.42 3.83
C LYS A 320 4.21 8.65 2.35
N VAL A 321 4.47 7.61 1.54
CA VAL A 321 4.05 7.55 0.14
C VAL A 321 3.05 6.42 -0.04
N VAL A 322 1.90 6.74 -0.62
CA VAL A 322 0.84 5.76 -0.90
C VAL A 322 0.87 5.44 -2.39
N VAL A 323 1.16 4.18 -2.71
CA VAL A 323 1.11 3.67 -4.08
C VAL A 323 -0.34 3.26 -4.40
N PRO A 324 -0.93 3.79 -5.49
CA PRO A 324 -2.32 3.53 -5.83
C PRO A 324 -2.64 2.04 -6.03
N MET A 325 -3.89 1.68 -5.74
CA MET A 325 -4.45 0.37 -6.02
C MET A 325 -5.34 0.40 -7.26
N SER A 326 -5.51 -0.76 -7.89
CA SER A 326 -6.49 -0.95 -8.97
C SER A 326 -7.27 -2.24 -8.75
N ILE A 327 -8.40 -2.41 -9.45
CA ILE A 327 -9.14 -3.69 -9.42
C ILE A 327 -8.98 -4.41 -10.75
N ILE A 328 -8.58 -5.67 -10.67
CA ILE A 328 -8.53 -6.57 -11.84
C ILE A 328 -9.77 -7.44 -11.81
N THR A 329 -10.46 -7.47 -12.93
CA THR A 329 -11.67 -8.27 -13.19
C THR A 329 -11.54 -8.96 -14.54
N GLU A 330 -12.50 -9.78 -14.92
CA GLU A 330 -12.57 -10.39 -16.26
C GLU A 330 -12.51 -9.33 -17.40
N GLU A 331 -13.07 -8.14 -17.16
CA GLU A 331 -13.15 -7.06 -18.15
C GLU A 331 -11.76 -6.47 -18.51
N ASN A 332 -10.76 -6.55 -17.59
CA ASN A 332 -9.44 -5.92 -17.76
C ASN A 332 -8.23 -6.82 -17.50
N VAL A 333 -8.42 -8.09 -17.16
CA VAL A 333 -7.33 -9.04 -16.81
C VAL A 333 -6.35 -9.34 -17.97
N GLY A 334 -6.71 -8.97 -19.18
CA GLY A 334 -5.88 -9.13 -20.38
C GLY A 334 -5.05 -7.89 -20.77
N GLN A 335 -5.14 -6.81 -19.98
CA GLN A 335 -4.48 -5.53 -20.29
C GLN A 335 -3.10 -5.42 -19.65
#